data_dae650c32b75dbbe4e5c73efc80e821d
#
_entry.id   dae650c32b75dbbe4e5c73efc80e821d
#
_cell.length_a   1.000
_cell.length_b   1.000
_cell.length_c   1.000
_cell.angle_alpha   90.00
_cell.angle_beta   90.00
_cell.angle_gamma   90.00
#
_symmetry.space_group_name_H-M   'P 1'
#
loop_
_entity.id
_entity.type
_entity.pdbx_description
1 polymer ?
#
loop_
_entity_poly.entity_id
_entity_poly.type
_entity_poly.pdbx_seq_one_letter_code
_entity_poly.pdbx_strand_id
1 'polypeptide(L)' 'MRIGIYGYGNLGRGVEAAVRQNDDMELVAVFTRRNPETVKLQTEGVKVYPAAEAANHADEIDVLVL' A
#
# COMPACT_ATOMS: atom_id res chain seq x y z
N MET A 1 9.95 0.14 -9.06
CA MET A 1 8.76 1.02 -9.02
C MET A 1 8.12 0.90 -7.65
N ARG A 2 7.98 2.02 -6.97
CA ARG A 2 7.40 2.04 -5.62
C ARG A 2 5.90 2.21 -5.71
N ILE A 3 5.17 1.27 -5.13
CA ILE A 3 3.71 1.20 -5.23
C ILE A 3 3.08 1.52 -3.89
N GLY A 4 2.05 2.36 -3.90
CA GLY A 4 1.18 2.58 -2.75
C GLY A 4 -0.22 2.10 -3.06
N ILE A 5 -0.94 1.62 -2.05
CA ILE A 5 -2.32 1.20 -2.19
C ILE A 5 -3.19 2.10 -1.33
N TYR A 6 -4.23 2.67 -1.93
CA TYR A 6 -5.21 3.48 -1.21
C TYR A 6 -6.47 2.65 -0.98
N GLY A 7 -6.68 2.26 0.26
CA GLY A 7 -7.80 1.40 0.62
C GLY A 7 -7.46 -0.08 0.48
N TYR A 8 -7.23 -0.75 1.60
CA TYR A 8 -6.85 -2.15 1.62
C TYR A 8 -8.06 -3.02 1.96
N GLY A 9 -8.61 -3.64 0.97
CA GLY A 9 -9.69 -4.62 1.09
C GLY A 9 -9.37 -5.78 0.17
N ASN A 10 -10.40 -6.44 -0.35
CA ASN A 10 -10.20 -7.58 -1.26
C ASN A 10 -9.41 -7.18 -2.51
N LEU A 11 -9.71 -6.01 -3.06
CA LEU A 11 -8.99 -5.51 -4.22
C LEU A 11 -7.54 -5.18 -3.88
N GLY A 12 -7.33 -4.55 -2.72
CA GLY A 12 -5.98 -4.23 -2.26
C GLY A 12 -5.13 -5.47 -2.06
N ARG A 13 -5.71 -6.56 -1.56
CA ARG A 13 -5.01 -7.82 -1.41
C ARG A 13 -4.58 -8.39 -2.75
N GLY A 14 -5.43 -8.25 -3.77
CA GLY A 14 -5.09 -8.68 -5.12
C GLY A 14 -3.94 -7.89 -5.68
N VAL A 15 -3.92 -6.58 -5.46
CA VAL A 15 -2.83 -5.71 -5.88
C VAL A 15 -1.54 -6.08 -5.17
N GLU A 16 -1.59 -6.34 -3.87
CA GLU A 16 -0.41 -6.75 -3.12
C GLU A 16 0.18 -8.04 -3.68
N ALA A 17 -0.68 -9.03 -3.97
CA ALA A 17 -0.22 -10.28 -4.53
C ALA A 17 0.44 -10.08 -5.89
N ALA A 18 -0.13 -9.23 -6.74
CA ALA A 18 0.42 -8.94 -8.05
C ALA A 18 1.79 -8.26 -7.95
N VAL A 19 1.93 -7.31 -7.03
CA VAL A 19 3.20 -6.61 -6.81
C VAL A 19 4.29 -7.59 -6.36
N ARG A 20 3.94 -8.53 -5.48
CA ARG A 20 4.90 -9.50 -4.96
C ARG A 20 5.43 -10.44 -6.05
N GLN A 21 4.67 -10.64 -7.12
CA GLN A 21 5.09 -11.50 -8.22
C GLN A 21 5.90 -10.78 -9.27
N ASN A 22 6.10 -9.49 -9.11
CA ASN A 22 6.77 -8.67 -10.11
C ASN A 22 8.02 -8.03 -9.51
N ASP A 23 9.20 -8.42 -10.01
CA ASP A 23 10.47 -7.93 -9.47
C ASP A 23 10.69 -6.44 -9.69
N ASP A 24 10.01 -5.84 -10.66
CA ASP A 24 10.14 -4.42 -10.96
C ASP A 24 9.29 -3.54 -10.04
N MET A 25 8.50 -4.14 -9.16
CA MET A 25 7.56 -3.43 -8.31
C MET A 25 7.83 -3.72 -6.85
N GLU A 26 7.64 -2.70 -6.02
CA GLU A 26 7.82 -2.81 -4.59
C GLU A 26 6.66 -2.11 -3.88
N LEU A 27 5.97 -2.83 -3.00
CA LEU A 27 4.93 -2.24 -2.18
C LEU A 27 5.59 -1.52 -1.00
N VAL A 28 5.39 -0.21 -0.92
CA VAL A 28 6.04 0.59 0.13
C VAL A 28 5.06 1.14 1.16
N ALA A 29 3.80 1.34 0.78
CA ALA A 29 2.83 1.94 1.69
C ALA A 29 1.41 1.51 1.38
N VAL A 30 0.57 1.48 2.42
CA VAL A 30 -0.87 1.27 2.32
C VAL A 30 -1.55 2.37 3.12
N PHE A 31 -2.55 3.00 2.52
CA PHE A 31 -3.33 4.04 3.18
C PHE A 31 -4.73 3.50 3.46
N THR A 32 -5.19 3.63 4.69
CA THR A 32 -6.45 3.02 5.11
C THR A 32 -7.30 4.01 5.91
N ARG A 33 -8.63 3.90 5.77
CA ARG A 33 -9.58 4.63 6.60
C ARG A 33 -9.85 3.93 7.91
N ARG A 34 -9.45 2.66 8.01
CA ARG A 34 -9.56 1.90 9.25
C ARG A 34 -8.38 2.25 10.14
N ASN A 35 -8.41 1.75 11.37
CA ASN A 35 -7.24 1.83 12.23
C ASN A 35 -6.08 1.08 11.56
N PRO A 36 -4.96 1.75 11.30
CA PRO A 36 -3.82 1.11 10.62
C PRO A 36 -3.34 -0.16 11.32
N GLU A 37 -3.50 -0.24 12.63
CA GLU A 37 -3.08 -1.40 13.40
C GLU A 37 -3.90 -2.65 13.10
N THR A 38 -5.10 -2.49 12.52
CA THR A 38 -5.96 -3.62 12.19
C THR A 38 -5.71 -4.18 10.78
N VAL A 39 -4.91 -3.49 9.99
CA VAL A 39 -4.59 -3.94 8.63
C VAL A 39 -3.42 -4.91 8.68
N LYS A 40 -3.64 -6.13 8.20
CA LYS A 40 -2.61 -7.15 8.16
C LYS A 40 -2.16 -7.37 6.73
N LEU A 41 -0.90 -7.12 6.49
CA LEU A 41 -0.30 -7.27 5.18
C LEU A 41 0.52 -8.57 5.13
N GLN A 42 0.65 -9.12 3.93
CA GLN A 42 1.47 -10.30 3.71
C GLN A 42 2.92 -9.93 3.40
N THR A 43 3.16 -8.68 3.07
CA THR A 43 4.50 -8.18 2.72
C THR A 43 5.13 -7.49 3.92
N GLU A 44 6.34 -7.87 4.26
CA GLU A 44 7.08 -7.23 5.35
C GLU A 44 7.66 -5.89 4.90
N GLY A 45 7.84 -5.00 5.86
CA GLY A 45 8.46 -3.70 5.60
C GLY A 45 7.54 -2.64 5.02
N VAL A 46 6.30 -2.98 4.75
CA VAL A 46 5.32 -2.02 4.24
C VAL A 46 4.77 -1.19 5.39
N LYS A 47 4.70 0.11 5.18
CA LYS A 47 4.13 1.01 6.18
C LYS A 47 2.65 1.22 5.92
N VAL A 48 1.86 1.26 6.98
CA VAL A 48 0.42 1.50 6.92
C VAL A 48 0.13 2.85 7.56
N TYR A 49 -0.51 3.72 6.80
CA TYR A 49 -0.83 5.08 7.25
C TYR A 49 -2.33 5.33 7.20
N PRO A 50 -2.83 6.28 8.00
CA PRO A 50 -4.19 6.77 7.81
C PRO A 50 -4.37 7.36 6.42
N ALA A 51 -5.55 7.18 5.83
CA ALA A 51 -5.81 7.68 4.48
C ALA A 51 -5.59 9.19 4.35
N ALA A 52 -5.85 9.93 5.41
CA ALA A 52 -5.66 11.38 5.41
C ALA A 52 -4.21 11.81 5.20
N GLU A 53 -3.24 10.90 5.42
CA GLU A 53 -1.82 11.20 5.26
C GLU A 53 -1.27 10.86 3.88
N ALA A 54 -2.11 10.39 2.96
CA ALA A 54 -1.64 9.96 1.65
C ALA A 54 -0.85 11.06 0.92
N ALA A 55 -1.32 12.30 0.98
CA ALA A 55 -0.65 13.41 0.31
C ALA A 55 0.74 13.69 0.90
N ASN A 56 0.93 13.42 2.19
CA ASN A 56 2.20 13.66 2.87
C ASN A 56 3.28 12.67 2.45
N HIS A 57 2.88 11.53 1.88
CA HIS A 57 3.81 10.47 1.49
C HIS A 57 3.90 10.30 -0.02
N ALA A 58 3.37 11.25 -0.79
CA ALA A 58 3.36 11.15 -2.24
C ALA A 58 4.76 11.02 -2.84
N ASP A 59 5.75 11.64 -2.22
CA ASP A 59 7.14 11.58 -2.69
C ASP A 59 7.76 10.19 -2.57
N GLU A 60 7.17 9.32 -1.76
CA GLU A 60 7.69 7.99 -1.51
C GLU A 60 7.13 6.95 -2.48
N ILE A 61 6.20 7.36 -3.34
CA ILE A 61 5.40 6.47 -4.17
C ILE A 61 5.49 6.91 -5.62
N ASP A 62 5.71 5.94 -6.52
CA ASP A 62 5.70 6.21 -7.95
C ASP A 62 4.30 6.02 -8.54
N VAL A 63 3.55 5.05 -8.04
CA VAL A 63 2.18 4.77 -8.48
C VAL A 63 1.30 4.50 -7.27
N LEU A 64 0.17 5.16 -7.22
CA LEU A 64 -0.85 4.93 -6.20
C LEU A 64 -2.04 4.22 -6.84
N VAL A 65 -2.41 3.08 -6.29
CA VAL A 65 -3.55 2.30 -6.76
C VAL A 65 -4.75 2.62 -5.88
N LEU A 66 -5.82 3.05 -6.49
CA LEU A 66 -7.05 3.43 -5.79
C LEU A 66 -8.06 2.29 -5.73
#